data_1f16c204c6d1a6bd37309f1968b9b0fe
#
_entry.id   1f16c204c6d1a6bd37309f1968b9b0fe
#
_cell.length_a   1.000
_cell.length_b   1.000
_cell.length_c   1.000
_cell.angle_alpha   90.00
_cell.angle_beta   90.00
_cell.angle_gamma   90.00
#
_symmetry.space_group_name_H-M   'P 1'
#
loop_
_entity.id
_entity.type
_entity.pdbx_description
1 polymer ?
#
loop_
_entity_poly.entity_id
_entity_poly.type
_entity_poly.pdbx_seq_one_letter_code
_entity_poly.pdbx_strand_id
1 'polypeptide(L)'
;MPGDVPPPAAGPGEVVVEVAVADVLFLDTQLRTGWGREWFPMALPYVPGNGVGGTVTEVGPGVDAGWVGRQVIARVGRHVNGVQVPVGGYAERAAAPVGELIEVPDRLGLPEAITFLHDGATALHLLDHASIAEGEWVLVNAAGGSLGAFLVPLAKAAGAQVVGAARGESKLALVREWGADAAVDYSEPGWVDRVRAVAEGVDVVFDGAGGARGRDAFELARPGARFLAYGAASGDFVQVGPDEARRREVRLIGMADLGNDADKNHRNLRRLLADAAAGKVRPFVGQTFPLERAGEAHAAIEERRTVGKTVLLVK
;
A
#
# COMPACT_ATOMS: atom_id res chain seq x y z
N MET A 1 -19.94 11.15 -7.32
CA MET A 1 -20.06 12.61 -7.14
C MET A 1 -20.03 12.88 -5.64
N PRO A 2 -19.37 13.97 -5.18
CA PRO A 2 -19.49 14.41 -3.80
C PRO A 2 -20.95 14.60 -3.44
N GLY A 3 -21.30 14.30 -2.19
CA GLY A 3 -22.67 14.43 -1.70
C GLY A 3 -22.67 14.37 -0.18
N ASP A 4 -23.73 14.89 0.43
CA ASP A 4 -23.89 14.89 1.87
C ASP A 4 -24.35 13.51 2.36
N VAL A 5 -23.70 13.02 3.41
CA VAL A 5 -24.11 11.83 4.15
C VAL A 5 -24.31 12.20 5.62
N PRO A 6 -25.17 11.50 6.36
CA PRO A 6 -25.29 11.74 7.80
C PRO A 6 -23.93 11.58 8.50
N PRO A 7 -23.58 12.50 9.43
CA PRO A 7 -22.35 12.37 10.19
C PRO A 7 -22.34 11.05 10.98
N PRO A 8 -21.19 10.37 11.07
CA PRO A 8 -21.09 9.17 11.87
C PRO A 8 -21.18 9.52 13.36
N ALA A 9 -21.70 8.60 14.17
CA ALA A 9 -21.62 8.63 15.62
C ALA A 9 -20.72 7.49 16.10
N ALA A 10 -19.99 7.70 17.19
CA ALA A 10 -19.16 6.67 17.79
C ALA A 10 -20.00 5.59 18.47
N GLY A 11 -20.00 4.38 17.92
CA GLY A 11 -20.58 3.19 18.55
C GLY A 11 -19.73 2.64 19.70
N PRO A 12 -20.17 1.55 20.36
CA PRO A 12 -19.37 0.90 21.40
C PRO A 12 -18.01 0.44 20.83
N GLY A 13 -16.90 0.84 21.48
CA GLY A 13 -15.55 0.51 21.05
C GLY A 13 -15.05 1.32 19.84
N GLU A 14 -15.77 2.36 19.43
CA GLU A 14 -15.40 3.24 18.32
C GLU A 14 -15.10 4.68 18.75
N VAL A 15 -14.45 5.40 17.87
CA VAL A 15 -14.25 6.86 17.97
C VAL A 15 -14.75 7.52 16.69
N VAL A 16 -15.01 8.83 16.74
CA VAL A 16 -15.15 9.66 15.53
C VAL A 16 -13.87 10.45 15.34
N VAL A 17 -13.31 10.35 14.15
CA VAL A 17 -12.15 11.12 13.69
C VAL A 17 -12.65 12.26 12.80
N GLU A 18 -12.28 13.51 13.13
CA GLU A 18 -12.32 14.63 12.19
C GLU A 18 -11.16 14.46 11.22
N VAL A 19 -11.49 14.13 9.98
CA VAL A 19 -10.52 13.71 8.97
C VAL A 19 -9.82 14.93 8.38
N ALA A 20 -8.49 14.92 8.42
CA ALA A 20 -7.66 15.90 7.72
C ALA A 20 -7.09 15.34 6.42
N VAL A 21 -6.85 14.03 6.39
CA VAL A 21 -6.32 13.33 5.21
C VAL A 21 -6.98 11.96 5.06
N ALA A 22 -7.19 11.52 3.82
CA ALA A 22 -7.55 10.14 3.50
C ALA A 22 -6.58 9.59 2.46
N ASP A 23 -6.16 8.33 2.61
CA ASP A 23 -5.32 7.73 1.59
C ASP A 23 -6.15 7.19 0.43
N VAL A 24 -5.53 7.16 -0.75
CA VAL A 24 -6.15 6.57 -1.95
C VAL A 24 -5.42 5.29 -2.30
N LEU A 25 -6.15 4.19 -2.30
CA LEU A 25 -5.64 2.88 -2.69
C LEU A 25 -6.03 2.56 -4.13
N PHE A 26 -5.21 1.76 -4.81
CA PHE A 26 -5.62 1.16 -6.08
C PHE A 26 -6.89 0.31 -5.91
N LEU A 27 -7.05 -0.34 -4.77
CA LEU A 27 -8.26 -1.07 -4.40
C LEU A 27 -9.53 -0.21 -4.48
N ASP A 28 -9.47 1.05 -4.04
CA ASP A 28 -10.63 1.95 -4.08
C ASP A 28 -11.13 2.17 -5.51
N THR A 29 -10.21 2.27 -6.48
CA THR A 29 -10.56 2.39 -7.89
C THR A 29 -11.23 1.13 -8.41
N GLN A 30 -10.76 -0.05 -7.98
CA GLN A 30 -11.33 -1.35 -8.38
C GLN A 30 -12.74 -1.56 -7.78
N LEU A 31 -12.90 -1.29 -6.48
CA LEU A 31 -14.20 -1.41 -5.81
C LEU A 31 -15.25 -0.48 -6.44
N ARG A 32 -14.86 0.73 -6.83
CA ARG A 32 -15.72 1.68 -7.53
C ARG A 32 -16.25 1.13 -8.85
N THR A 33 -15.46 0.37 -9.61
CA THR A 33 -15.88 -0.28 -10.86
C THR A 33 -16.72 -1.53 -10.65
N GLY A 34 -16.85 -1.99 -9.40
CA GLY A 34 -17.59 -3.19 -9.04
C GLY A 34 -16.77 -4.48 -9.01
N TRP A 35 -15.43 -4.36 -9.16
CA TRP A 35 -14.53 -5.48 -8.93
C TRP A 35 -14.57 -5.91 -7.46
N GLY A 36 -14.44 -7.19 -7.20
CA GLY A 36 -14.30 -7.72 -5.83
C GLY A 36 -15.60 -7.77 -5.02
N ARG A 37 -16.78 -7.58 -5.62
CA ARG A 37 -18.06 -7.64 -4.90
C ARG A 37 -18.33 -8.98 -4.23
N GLU A 38 -17.76 -10.05 -4.72
CA GLU A 38 -17.81 -11.39 -4.13
C GLU A 38 -17.03 -11.50 -2.82
N TRP A 39 -15.95 -10.70 -2.67
CA TRP A 39 -15.12 -10.65 -1.46
C TRP A 39 -15.51 -9.50 -0.53
N PHE A 40 -16.01 -8.40 -1.11
CA PHE A 40 -16.38 -7.17 -0.38
C PHE A 40 -17.87 -6.87 -0.64
N PRO A 41 -18.79 -7.39 0.19
CA PRO A 41 -20.23 -7.21 0.02
C PRO A 41 -20.64 -5.76 0.36
N MET A 42 -20.52 -4.85 -0.60
CA MET A 42 -20.89 -3.44 -0.44
C MET A 42 -22.31 -3.17 -0.92
N ALA A 43 -23.08 -2.46 -0.10
CA ALA A 43 -24.35 -1.89 -0.51
C ALA A 43 -24.15 -0.50 -1.13
N LEU A 44 -24.82 -0.21 -2.23
CA LEU A 44 -24.82 1.12 -2.86
C LEU A 44 -25.95 1.99 -2.30
N PRO A 45 -25.74 3.30 -2.11
CA PRO A 45 -24.47 4.03 -2.25
C PRO A 45 -23.54 3.79 -1.06
N TYR A 46 -22.23 3.96 -1.24
CA TYR A 46 -21.24 3.91 -0.17
C TYR A 46 -20.22 5.05 -0.30
N VAL A 47 -19.59 5.42 0.81
CA VAL A 47 -18.44 6.34 0.85
C VAL A 47 -17.17 5.51 0.66
N PRO A 48 -16.35 5.75 -0.38
CA PRO A 48 -15.09 5.03 -0.58
C PRO A 48 -14.04 5.30 0.51
N GLY A 49 -12.90 4.58 0.39
CA GLY A 49 -11.71 4.81 1.21
C GLY A 49 -11.69 4.00 2.50
N ASN A 50 -10.50 3.54 2.86
CA ASN A 50 -10.27 2.69 4.03
C ASN A 50 -9.39 3.35 5.10
N GLY A 51 -8.50 4.26 4.71
CA GLY A 51 -7.56 4.89 5.63
C GLY A 51 -7.82 6.35 5.82
N VAL A 52 -7.80 6.80 7.08
CA VAL A 52 -7.95 8.21 7.45
C VAL A 52 -6.84 8.64 8.42
N GLY A 53 -6.49 9.92 8.36
CA GLY A 53 -5.66 10.58 9.36
C GLY A 53 -6.36 11.85 9.82
N GLY A 54 -6.37 12.12 11.11
CA GLY A 54 -7.09 13.25 11.66
C GLY A 54 -7.06 13.31 13.18
N THR A 55 -7.98 14.09 13.76
CA THR A 55 -8.10 14.27 15.21
C THR A 55 -9.32 13.55 15.74
N VAL A 56 -9.17 12.80 16.82
CA VAL A 56 -10.32 12.18 17.50
C VAL A 56 -11.17 13.27 18.16
N THR A 57 -12.45 13.33 17.84
CA THR A 57 -13.39 14.33 18.38
C THR A 57 -14.42 13.74 19.34
N GLU A 58 -14.76 12.47 19.18
CA GLU A 58 -15.76 11.78 19.99
C GLU A 58 -15.31 10.37 20.30
N VAL A 59 -15.67 9.84 21.47
CA VAL A 59 -15.44 8.46 21.87
C VAL A 59 -16.78 7.79 22.20
N GLY A 60 -16.92 6.54 21.77
CA GLY A 60 -18.11 5.74 22.05
C GLY A 60 -18.05 5.05 23.41
N PRO A 61 -19.13 4.36 23.79
CA PRO A 61 -19.18 3.61 25.05
C PRO A 61 -18.02 2.60 25.16
N GLY A 62 -17.36 2.58 26.33
CA GLY A 62 -16.25 1.68 26.63
C GLY A 62 -14.88 2.12 26.09
N VAL A 63 -14.77 3.29 25.45
CA VAL A 63 -13.52 3.86 24.97
C VAL A 63 -12.98 4.89 25.95
N ASP A 64 -11.67 4.92 26.18
CA ASP A 64 -10.98 5.89 27.02
C ASP A 64 -11.12 7.31 26.42
N ALA A 65 -11.66 8.25 27.23
CA ALA A 65 -11.80 9.64 26.85
C ALA A 65 -10.46 10.35 26.56
N GLY A 66 -9.35 9.81 27.01
CA GLY A 66 -8.01 10.31 26.72
C GLY A 66 -7.64 10.28 25.23
N TRP A 67 -8.42 9.63 24.38
CA TRP A 67 -8.25 9.70 22.93
C TRP A 67 -8.71 11.04 22.32
N VAL A 68 -9.65 11.74 22.94
CA VAL A 68 -10.15 13.02 22.40
C VAL A 68 -9.00 14.02 22.30
N GLY A 69 -8.88 14.66 21.14
CA GLY A 69 -7.80 15.60 20.81
C GLY A 69 -6.50 14.95 20.29
N ARG A 70 -6.38 13.61 20.30
CA ARG A 70 -5.20 12.93 19.74
C ARG A 70 -5.24 12.91 18.23
N GLN A 71 -4.07 13.16 17.61
CA GLN A 71 -3.85 12.93 16.17
C GLN A 71 -3.57 11.45 15.92
N VAL A 72 -4.34 10.86 15.01
CA VAL A 72 -4.28 9.43 14.71
C VAL A 72 -4.30 9.18 13.21
N ILE A 73 -3.77 8.03 12.81
CA ILE A 73 -4.13 7.35 11.57
C ILE A 73 -4.92 6.09 11.94
N ALA A 74 -5.91 5.74 11.13
CA ALA A 74 -6.75 4.58 11.39
C ALA A 74 -7.30 3.95 10.11
N ARG A 75 -7.46 2.63 10.12
CA ARG A 75 -8.32 1.96 9.16
C ARG A 75 -9.78 2.16 9.57
N VAL A 76 -10.59 2.46 8.58
CA VAL A 76 -12.04 2.57 8.73
C VAL A 76 -12.73 1.50 7.89
N GLY A 77 -14.00 1.24 8.14
CA GLY A 77 -14.75 0.26 7.38
C GLY A 77 -15.90 -0.31 8.19
N ARG A 78 -16.64 -1.20 7.55
CA ARG A 78 -17.78 -1.87 8.17
C ARG A 78 -17.58 -3.38 8.12
N HIS A 79 -17.97 -4.08 9.17
CA HIS A 79 -18.09 -5.53 9.12
C HIS A 79 -19.45 -5.91 8.56
N VAL A 80 -19.43 -6.62 7.43
CA VAL A 80 -20.64 -7.17 6.79
C VAL A 80 -20.46 -8.68 6.67
N ASN A 81 -21.31 -9.45 7.35
CA ASN A 81 -21.23 -10.92 7.38
C ASN A 81 -19.82 -11.46 7.76
N GLY A 82 -19.15 -10.80 8.71
CA GLY A 82 -17.81 -11.19 9.16
C GLY A 82 -16.64 -10.73 8.26
N VAL A 83 -16.94 -10.06 7.15
CA VAL A 83 -15.94 -9.48 6.25
C VAL A 83 -15.80 -7.99 6.54
N GLN A 84 -14.57 -7.51 6.71
CA GLN A 84 -14.30 -6.08 6.79
C GLN A 84 -14.36 -5.47 5.38
N VAL A 85 -15.31 -4.57 5.18
CA VAL A 85 -15.49 -3.84 3.92
C VAL A 85 -14.78 -2.49 4.03
N PRO A 86 -13.81 -2.18 3.13
CA PRO A 86 -12.98 -0.98 3.21
C PRO A 86 -13.70 0.26 2.66
N VAL A 87 -14.57 0.87 3.48
CA VAL A 87 -15.42 2.01 3.10
C VAL A 87 -15.49 3.04 4.22
N GLY A 88 -15.79 4.30 3.87
CA GLY A 88 -16.09 5.37 4.84
C GLY A 88 -14.99 6.41 5.03
N GLY A 89 -13.83 6.25 4.37
CA GLY A 89 -12.67 7.15 4.58
C GLY A 89 -12.71 8.47 3.81
N TYR A 90 -13.41 8.54 2.68
CA TYR A 90 -13.50 9.77 1.88
C TYR A 90 -14.61 10.68 2.41
N ALA A 91 -14.44 11.17 3.62
CA ALA A 91 -15.40 11.98 4.33
C ALA A 91 -14.68 12.97 5.26
N GLU A 92 -15.38 14.03 5.66
CA GLU A 92 -14.89 14.99 6.66
C GLU A 92 -14.83 14.37 8.06
N ARG A 93 -15.66 13.36 8.32
CA ARG A 93 -15.72 12.64 9.61
C ARG A 93 -15.89 11.15 9.36
N ALA A 94 -15.14 10.34 10.08
CA ALA A 94 -15.19 8.88 9.95
C ALA A 94 -15.24 8.21 11.33
N ALA A 95 -16.07 7.17 11.46
CA ALA A 95 -16.03 6.28 12.63
C ALA A 95 -14.93 5.24 12.44
N ALA A 96 -14.11 5.05 13.47
CA ALA A 96 -13.03 4.08 13.48
C ALA A 96 -13.06 3.22 14.75
N PRO A 97 -12.81 1.89 14.65
CA PRO A 97 -12.61 1.06 15.82
C PRO A 97 -11.39 1.54 16.62
N VAL A 98 -11.51 1.63 17.94
CA VAL A 98 -10.39 2.06 18.81
C VAL A 98 -9.16 1.17 18.65
N GLY A 99 -9.37 -0.10 18.33
CA GLY A 99 -8.31 -1.07 18.04
C GLY A 99 -7.53 -0.78 16.76
N GLU A 100 -8.00 0.07 15.86
CA GLU A 100 -7.31 0.46 14.61
C GLU A 100 -6.55 1.78 14.72
N LEU A 101 -6.64 2.47 15.87
CA LEU A 101 -6.00 3.76 16.07
C LEU A 101 -4.49 3.63 16.29
N ILE A 102 -3.73 4.36 15.50
CA ILE A 102 -2.30 4.56 15.72
C ILE A 102 -2.04 6.06 15.93
N GLU A 103 -1.55 6.42 17.10
CA GLU A 103 -1.22 7.80 17.43
C GLU A 103 -0.05 8.28 16.55
N VAL A 104 -0.19 9.50 16.01
CA VAL A 104 0.83 10.10 15.15
C VAL A 104 1.77 10.94 16.02
N PRO A 105 3.09 10.73 15.94
CA PRO A 105 4.06 11.58 16.66
C PRO A 105 4.00 13.05 16.23
N ASP A 106 4.12 13.99 17.16
CA ASP A 106 4.02 15.45 16.93
C ASP A 106 4.89 16.00 15.79
N ARG A 107 6.01 15.33 15.47
CA ARG A 107 6.97 15.77 14.44
C ARG A 107 6.66 15.23 13.04
N LEU A 108 5.59 14.46 12.89
CA LEU A 108 5.22 13.85 11.63
C LEU A 108 3.87 14.41 11.16
N GLY A 109 3.82 14.95 9.95
CA GLY A 109 2.58 15.42 9.34
C GLY A 109 1.61 14.27 9.04
N LEU A 110 0.30 14.54 9.09
CA LEU A 110 -0.73 13.55 8.77
C LEU A 110 -0.62 13.02 7.33
N PRO A 111 -0.29 13.85 6.30
CA PRO A 111 -0.09 13.35 4.94
C PRO A 111 1.06 12.35 4.81
N GLU A 112 2.12 12.53 5.57
CA GLU A 112 3.25 11.62 5.65
C GLU A 112 2.88 10.37 6.47
N ALA A 113 2.23 10.54 7.62
CA ALA A 113 1.85 9.45 8.51
C ALA A 113 0.91 8.44 7.83
N ILE A 114 -0.08 8.93 7.06
CA ILE A 114 -1.05 8.06 6.41
C ILE A 114 -0.44 7.11 5.37
N THR A 115 0.75 7.44 4.81
CA THR A 115 1.44 6.57 3.87
C THR A 115 1.82 5.23 4.48
N PHE A 116 2.04 5.19 5.80
CA PHE A 116 2.45 3.97 6.50
C PHE A 116 1.29 3.02 6.77
N LEU A 117 0.06 3.51 6.85
CA LEU A 117 -1.09 2.75 7.33
C LEU A 117 -1.33 1.46 6.55
N HIS A 118 -1.31 1.53 5.23
CA HIS A 118 -1.46 0.37 4.34
C HIS A 118 -0.14 -0.02 3.70
N ASP A 119 0.54 0.90 3.04
CA ASP A 119 1.72 0.58 2.23
C ASP A 119 2.92 0.22 3.10
N GLY A 120 3.18 0.99 4.18
CA GLY A 120 4.26 0.68 5.11
C GLY A 120 4.07 -0.66 5.80
N ALA A 121 2.84 -0.94 6.30
CA ALA A 121 2.52 -2.22 6.92
C ALA A 121 2.69 -3.38 5.93
N THR A 122 2.15 -3.26 4.71
CA THR A 122 2.27 -4.28 3.67
C THR A 122 3.72 -4.50 3.26
N ALA A 123 4.52 -3.43 3.12
CA ALA A 123 5.94 -3.55 2.78
C ALA A 123 6.70 -4.38 3.83
N LEU A 124 6.46 -4.16 5.13
CA LEU A 124 7.10 -4.95 6.19
C LEU A 124 6.68 -6.43 6.14
N HIS A 125 5.40 -6.73 5.88
CA HIS A 125 4.93 -8.10 5.72
C HIS A 125 5.62 -8.79 4.53
N LEU A 126 5.71 -8.11 3.40
CA LEU A 126 6.40 -8.61 2.21
C LEU A 126 7.88 -8.89 2.50
N LEU A 127 8.57 -7.98 3.20
CA LEU A 127 9.98 -8.18 3.56
C LEU A 127 10.19 -9.35 4.52
N ASP A 128 9.32 -9.52 5.51
CA ASP A 128 9.37 -10.66 6.43
C ASP A 128 9.28 -12.00 5.68
N HIS A 129 8.36 -12.10 4.71
CA HIS A 129 8.20 -13.30 3.89
C HIS A 129 9.31 -13.48 2.85
N ALA A 130 9.88 -12.39 2.36
CA ALA A 130 11.00 -12.41 1.43
C ALA A 130 12.29 -12.91 2.09
N SER A 131 12.49 -12.60 3.38
CA SER A 131 13.69 -12.99 4.15
C SER A 131 14.97 -12.72 3.35
N ILE A 132 15.14 -11.46 2.91
CA ILE A 132 16.26 -11.05 2.06
C ILE A 132 17.59 -11.29 2.76
N ALA A 133 18.51 -11.96 2.08
CA ALA A 133 19.89 -12.08 2.51
C ALA A 133 20.79 -11.00 1.87
N GLU A 134 21.90 -10.67 2.55
CA GLU A 134 22.87 -9.71 2.04
C GLU A 134 23.42 -10.18 0.67
N GLY A 135 23.47 -9.24 -0.28
CA GLY A 135 23.95 -9.48 -1.64
C GLY A 135 22.94 -10.11 -2.60
N GLU A 136 21.75 -10.51 -2.16
CA GLU A 136 20.70 -11.01 -3.06
C GLU A 136 20.21 -9.93 -4.03
N TRP A 137 19.87 -10.34 -5.26
CA TRP A 137 19.20 -9.50 -6.23
C TRP A 137 17.70 -9.50 -6.01
N VAL A 138 17.15 -8.29 -5.87
CA VAL A 138 15.71 -8.05 -5.67
C VAL A 138 15.16 -7.26 -6.85
N LEU A 139 14.12 -7.77 -7.49
CA LEU A 139 13.32 -7.03 -8.46
C LEU A 139 12.07 -6.46 -7.77
N VAL A 140 11.92 -5.14 -7.80
CA VAL A 140 10.67 -4.47 -7.40
C VAL A 140 9.91 -4.10 -8.68
N ASN A 141 8.85 -4.84 -9.00
CA ASN A 141 8.00 -4.62 -10.16
C ASN A 141 6.84 -3.67 -9.82
N ALA A 142 6.62 -2.64 -10.62
CA ALA A 142 5.83 -1.44 -10.31
C ALA A 142 6.47 -0.53 -9.24
N ALA A 143 7.79 -0.43 -9.25
CA ALA A 143 8.61 0.27 -8.25
C ALA A 143 8.26 1.75 -8.06
N GLY A 144 7.69 2.44 -9.06
CA GLY A 144 7.30 3.86 -8.97
C GLY A 144 5.98 4.12 -8.22
N GLY A 145 5.33 3.09 -7.67
CA GLY A 145 4.10 3.18 -6.88
C GLY A 145 4.37 3.39 -5.38
N SER A 146 3.28 3.48 -4.60
CA SER A 146 3.35 3.74 -3.16
C SER A 146 4.11 2.66 -2.38
N LEU A 147 3.88 1.38 -2.68
CA LEU A 147 4.64 0.27 -2.07
C LEU A 147 6.11 0.27 -2.50
N GLY A 148 6.41 0.61 -3.77
CA GLY A 148 7.78 0.69 -4.26
C GLY A 148 8.63 1.72 -3.50
N ALA A 149 8.03 2.83 -3.09
CA ALA A 149 8.69 3.85 -2.27
C ALA A 149 9.14 3.33 -0.89
N PHE A 150 8.56 2.23 -0.40
CA PHE A 150 9.01 1.52 0.80
C PHE A 150 9.91 0.33 0.46
N LEU A 151 9.52 -0.49 -0.52
CA LEU A 151 10.23 -1.75 -0.83
C LEU A 151 11.66 -1.51 -1.31
N VAL A 152 11.88 -0.49 -2.16
CA VAL A 152 13.22 -0.19 -2.68
C VAL A 152 14.20 0.16 -1.54
N PRO A 153 13.95 1.21 -0.72
CA PRO A 153 14.90 1.56 0.34
C PRO A 153 15.01 0.50 1.43
N LEU A 154 13.93 -0.22 1.76
CA LEU A 154 13.97 -1.27 2.77
C LEU A 154 14.74 -2.51 2.30
N ALA A 155 14.62 -2.91 1.02
CA ALA A 155 15.44 -3.97 0.44
C ALA A 155 16.92 -3.56 0.42
N LYS A 156 17.24 -2.31 0.08
CA LYS A 156 18.59 -1.77 0.18
C LYS A 156 19.14 -1.82 1.61
N ALA A 157 18.31 -1.44 2.59
CA ALA A 157 18.70 -1.49 4.00
C ALA A 157 18.94 -2.93 4.52
N ALA A 158 18.31 -3.93 3.88
CA ALA A 158 18.57 -5.35 4.14
C ALA A 158 19.84 -5.89 3.44
N GLY A 159 20.58 -5.04 2.72
CA GLY A 159 21.83 -5.41 2.03
C GLY A 159 21.64 -5.96 0.61
N ALA A 160 20.44 -5.85 0.04
CA ALA A 160 20.16 -6.31 -1.32
C ALA A 160 20.76 -5.41 -2.41
N GLN A 161 20.97 -5.99 -3.58
CA GLN A 161 21.08 -5.28 -4.85
C GLN A 161 19.68 -5.18 -5.46
N VAL A 162 19.23 -3.98 -5.83
CA VAL A 162 17.84 -3.72 -6.20
C VAL A 162 17.72 -3.25 -7.64
N VAL A 163 16.92 -3.96 -8.43
CA VAL A 163 16.42 -3.49 -9.73
C VAL A 163 14.98 -3.03 -9.54
N GLY A 164 14.70 -1.77 -9.84
CA GLY A 164 13.33 -1.26 -9.84
C GLY A 164 12.78 -1.16 -11.26
N ALA A 165 11.63 -1.81 -11.52
CA ALA A 165 10.94 -1.72 -12.80
C ALA A 165 9.71 -0.82 -12.70
N ALA A 166 9.63 0.21 -13.54
CA ALA A 166 8.54 1.18 -13.56
C ALA A 166 8.27 1.70 -14.98
N ARG A 167 7.20 2.46 -15.18
CA ARG A 167 6.90 3.11 -16.47
C ARG A 167 7.38 4.54 -16.49
N GLY A 168 8.19 4.89 -17.46
CA GLY A 168 8.57 6.26 -17.82
C GLY A 168 9.64 6.87 -16.93
N GLU A 169 10.43 7.76 -17.50
CA GLU A 169 11.65 8.28 -16.87
C GLU A 169 11.40 9.00 -15.54
N SER A 170 10.29 9.70 -15.38
CA SER A 170 9.96 10.37 -14.11
C SER A 170 9.88 9.42 -12.91
N LYS A 171 9.32 8.21 -13.12
CA LYS A 171 9.27 7.17 -12.09
C LYS A 171 10.63 6.50 -11.90
N LEU A 172 11.35 6.26 -12.98
CA LEU A 172 12.67 5.67 -12.92
C LEU A 172 13.68 6.56 -12.19
N ALA A 173 13.59 7.88 -12.36
CA ALA A 173 14.41 8.83 -11.62
C ALA A 173 14.17 8.72 -10.11
N LEU A 174 12.90 8.66 -9.66
CA LEU A 174 12.55 8.47 -8.26
C LEU A 174 13.02 7.12 -7.72
N VAL A 175 12.87 6.06 -8.50
CA VAL A 175 13.32 4.71 -8.12
C VAL A 175 14.84 4.68 -7.87
N ARG A 176 15.62 5.40 -8.70
CA ARG A 176 17.07 5.58 -8.47
C ARG A 176 17.35 6.42 -7.22
N GLU A 177 16.58 7.51 -7.00
CA GLU A 177 16.69 8.36 -5.81
C GLU A 177 16.40 7.57 -4.53
N TRP A 178 15.47 6.61 -4.57
CA TRP A 178 15.15 5.71 -3.45
C TRP A 178 16.24 4.65 -3.22
N GLY A 179 17.26 4.59 -4.07
CA GLY A 179 18.45 3.78 -3.86
C GLY A 179 18.53 2.50 -4.69
N ALA A 180 17.69 2.31 -5.70
CA ALA A 180 17.82 1.17 -6.61
C ALA A 180 19.16 1.22 -7.36
N ASP A 181 19.86 0.08 -7.47
CA ASP A 181 21.13 -0.03 -8.20
C ASP A 181 20.91 0.07 -9.71
N ALA A 182 19.72 -0.34 -10.17
CA ALA A 182 19.28 -0.15 -11.56
C ALA A 182 17.78 0.15 -11.62
N ALA A 183 17.38 0.90 -12.63
CA ALA A 183 15.98 1.22 -12.91
C ALA A 183 15.67 0.95 -14.38
N VAL A 184 14.64 0.14 -14.64
CA VAL A 184 14.29 -0.34 -15.99
C VAL A 184 12.85 0.03 -16.34
N ASP A 185 12.64 0.57 -17.55
CA ASP A 185 11.28 0.81 -18.04
C ASP A 185 10.65 -0.48 -18.55
N TYR A 186 9.68 -1.00 -17.80
CA TYR A 186 8.95 -2.22 -18.17
C TYR A 186 7.89 -2.00 -19.26
N SER A 187 7.63 -0.78 -19.67
CA SER A 187 6.73 -0.49 -20.80
C SER A 187 7.44 -0.61 -22.16
N GLU A 188 8.75 -0.61 -22.16
CA GLU A 188 9.58 -0.72 -23.35
C GLU A 188 9.86 -2.19 -23.70
N PRO A 189 9.86 -2.57 -25.01
CA PRO A 189 10.23 -3.90 -25.44
C PRO A 189 11.63 -4.32 -24.94
N GLY A 190 11.81 -5.59 -24.60
CA GLY A 190 13.11 -6.12 -24.16
C GLY A 190 13.52 -5.71 -22.74
N TRP A 191 12.60 -5.25 -21.90
CA TRP A 191 12.90 -4.86 -20.52
C TRP A 191 13.45 -6.01 -19.69
N VAL A 192 13.00 -7.24 -19.93
CA VAL A 192 13.50 -8.47 -19.28
C VAL A 192 14.99 -8.67 -19.55
N ASP A 193 15.43 -8.48 -20.82
CA ASP A 193 16.83 -8.62 -21.18
C ASP A 193 17.70 -7.51 -20.58
N ARG A 194 17.14 -6.31 -20.40
CA ARG A 194 17.83 -5.23 -19.66
C ARG A 194 18.00 -5.56 -18.19
N VAL A 195 17.03 -6.22 -17.56
CA VAL A 195 17.21 -6.72 -16.18
C VAL A 195 18.27 -7.84 -16.15
N ARG A 196 18.23 -8.79 -17.10
CA ARG A 196 19.23 -9.87 -17.18
C ARG A 196 20.65 -9.37 -17.40
N ALA A 197 20.83 -8.27 -18.14
CA ALA A 197 22.13 -7.66 -18.33
C ALA A 197 22.72 -7.08 -17.04
N VAL A 198 21.87 -6.77 -16.03
CA VAL A 198 22.29 -6.26 -14.71
C VAL A 198 22.44 -7.41 -13.71
N ALA A 199 21.50 -8.35 -13.68
CA ALA A 199 21.35 -9.30 -12.56
C ALA A 199 21.24 -10.76 -12.99
N GLU A 200 21.55 -11.12 -14.24
CA GLU A 200 21.42 -12.50 -14.80
C GLU A 200 20.14 -13.28 -14.40
N GLY A 201 19.59 -12.98 -13.25
CA GLY A 201 18.37 -13.47 -12.62
C GLY A 201 18.26 -12.91 -11.21
N VAL A 202 17.09 -13.02 -10.58
CA VAL A 202 16.81 -12.42 -9.28
C VAL A 202 16.40 -13.46 -8.22
N ASP A 203 16.75 -13.19 -6.98
CA ASP A 203 16.49 -14.06 -5.83
C ASP A 203 15.13 -13.74 -5.17
N VAL A 204 14.68 -12.49 -5.30
CA VAL A 204 13.38 -12.03 -4.81
C VAL A 204 12.69 -11.18 -5.87
N VAL A 205 11.40 -11.43 -6.07
CA VAL A 205 10.52 -10.57 -6.88
C VAL A 205 9.40 -10.06 -6.00
N PHE A 206 9.28 -8.74 -5.90
CA PHE A 206 8.09 -8.06 -5.38
C PHE A 206 7.23 -7.62 -6.56
N ASP A 207 6.17 -8.38 -6.86
CA ASP A 207 5.31 -8.10 -8.01
C ASP A 207 4.05 -7.32 -7.63
N GLY A 208 4.09 -6.01 -7.88
CA GLY A 208 2.95 -5.10 -7.79
C GLY A 208 2.24 -4.87 -9.12
N ALA A 209 2.82 -5.32 -10.23
CA ALA A 209 2.27 -5.09 -11.56
C ALA A 209 1.21 -6.13 -11.94
N GLY A 210 1.45 -7.40 -11.68
CA GLY A 210 0.59 -8.49 -12.12
C GLY A 210 0.51 -8.66 -13.65
N GLY A 211 -0.45 -9.46 -14.11
CA GLY A 211 -0.72 -9.69 -15.51
C GLY A 211 0.51 -10.12 -16.32
N ALA A 212 0.62 -9.66 -17.56
CA ALA A 212 1.76 -9.97 -18.43
C ALA A 212 3.11 -9.50 -17.85
N ARG A 213 3.14 -8.33 -17.18
CA ARG A 213 4.38 -7.82 -16.57
C ARG A 213 4.81 -8.63 -15.35
N GLY A 214 3.85 -9.14 -14.56
CA GLY A 214 4.13 -10.10 -13.50
C GLY A 214 4.66 -11.42 -14.08
N ARG A 215 4.11 -11.86 -15.21
CA ARG A 215 4.58 -13.04 -15.92
C ARG A 215 6.03 -12.89 -16.41
N ASP A 216 6.32 -11.75 -17.03
CA ASP A 216 7.69 -11.42 -17.48
C ASP A 216 8.67 -11.37 -16.28
N ALA A 217 8.24 -10.77 -15.15
CA ALA A 217 9.03 -10.73 -13.92
C ALA A 217 9.28 -12.13 -13.34
N PHE A 218 8.32 -13.05 -13.47
CA PHE A 218 8.47 -14.45 -13.04
C PHE A 218 9.58 -15.18 -13.84
N GLU A 219 9.75 -14.84 -15.13
CA GLU A 219 10.83 -15.41 -15.96
C GLU A 219 12.24 -14.98 -15.52
N LEU A 220 12.35 -13.94 -14.71
CA LEU A 220 13.62 -13.46 -14.15
C LEU A 220 14.00 -14.19 -12.85
N ALA A 221 13.04 -14.85 -12.20
CA ALA A 221 13.28 -15.57 -10.94
C ALA A 221 14.20 -16.78 -11.14
N ARG A 222 15.25 -16.88 -10.32
CA ARG A 222 16.17 -18.03 -10.27
C ARG A 222 15.52 -19.24 -9.59
N PRO A 223 16.03 -20.47 -9.78
CA PRO A 223 15.73 -21.57 -8.87
C PRO A 223 16.04 -21.17 -7.40
N GLY A 224 15.11 -21.45 -6.49
CA GLY A 224 15.18 -21.04 -5.08
C GLY A 224 14.64 -19.64 -4.79
N ALA A 225 14.25 -18.88 -5.80
CA ALA A 225 13.73 -17.53 -5.62
C ALA A 225 12.37 -17.48 -4.90
N ARG A 226 12.08 -16.33 -4.27
CA ARG A 226 10.79 -15.98 -3.68
C ARG A 226 10.10 -14.96 -4.58
N PHE A 227 8.90 -15.31 -5.04
CA PHE A 227 8.05 -14.44 -5.85
C PHE A 227 6.82 -14.03 -5.05
N LEU A 228 6.76 -12.76 -4.67
CA LEU A 228 5.70 -12.19 -3.84
C LEU A 228 4.71 -11.43 -4.73
N ALA A 229 3.56 -12.04 -5.03
CA ALA A 229 2.51 -11.49 -5.88
C ALA A 229 1.52 -10.69 -5.00
N TYR A 230 1.73 -9.38 -4.89
CA TYR A 230 0.89 -8.54 -4.03
C TYR A 230 0.00 -7.56 -4.78
N GLY A 231 0.20 -7.38 -6.07
CA GLY A 231 -0.53 -6.37 -6.82
C GLY A 231 -1.05 -6.84 -8.18
N ALA A 232 -2.06 -6.11 -8.64
CA ALA A 232 -2.75 -6.33 -9.92
C ALA A 232 -2.81 -5.03 -10.73
N ALA A 233 -1.75 -4.21 -10.69
CA ALA A 233 -1.75 -2.92 -11.36
C ALA A 233 -1.97 -3.03 -12.87
N SER A 234 -1.69 -4.16 -13.53
CA SER A 234 -1.99 -4.39 -14.96
C SER A 234 -3.42 -4.84 -15.24
N GLY A 235 -4.28 -4.94 -14.22
CA GLY A 235 -5.66 -5.40 -14.30
C GLY A 235 -5.91 -6.68 -13.50
N ASP A 236 -5.01 -7.66 -13.57
CA ASP A 236 -5.10 -8.95 -12.89
C ASP A 236 -3.80 -9.29 -12.17
N PHE A 237 -3.89 -10.18 -11.18
CA PHE A 237 -2.70 -10.81 -10.60
C PHE A 237 -1.97 -11.65 -11.63
N VAL A 238 -0.67 -11.88 -11.38
CA VAL A 238 0.12 -12.77 -12.22
C VAL A 238 -0.50 -14.17 -12.29
N GLN A 239 -0.58 -14.71 -13.51
CA GLN A 239 -1.08 -16.05 -13.74
C GLN A 239 0.11 -17.03 -13.80
N VAL A 240 0.46 -17.60 -12.65
CA VAL A 240 1.48 -18.65 -12.48
C VAL A 240 0.87 -19.76 -11.64
N GLY A 241 0.78 -20.95 -12.21
CA GLY A 241 0.25 -22.11 -11.50
C GLY A 241 1.26 -22.71 -10.49
N PRO A 242 0.77 -23.33 -9.40
CA PRO A 242 1.65 -23.95 -8.40
C PRO A 242 2.61 -25.01 -8.97
N ASP A 243 2.16 -25.75 -9.98
CA ASP A 243 2.99 -26.78 -10.64
C ASP A 243 4.13 -26.15 -11.44
N GLU A 244 3.88 -25.02 -12.07
CA GLU A 244 4.90 -24.28 -12.81
C GLU A 244 5.94 -23.70 -11.86
N ALA A 245 5.48 -23.06 -10.78
CA ALA A 245 6.37 -22.51 -9.76
C ALA A 245 7.26 -23.61 -9.14
N ARG A 246 6.70 -24.80 -8.85
CA ARG A 246 7.47 -25.95 -8.35
C ARG A 246 8.51 -26.45 -9.35
N ARG A 247 8.14 -26.57 -10.64
CA ARG A 247 9.10 -27.02 -11.68
C ARG A 247 10.28 -26.08 -11.84
N ARG A 248 10.06 -24.77 -11.55
CA ARG A 248 11.12 -23.74 -11.60
C ARG A 248 11.80 -23.54 -10.25
N GLU A 249 11.40 -24.29 -9.23
CA GLU A 249 11.90 -24.17 -7.86
C GLU A 249 11.69 -22.74 -7.30
N VAL A 250 10.59 -22.04 -7.69
CA VAL A 250 10.25 -20.71 -7.22
C VAL A 250 9.16 -20.82 -6.15
N ARG A 251 9.39 -20.23 -4.98
CA ARG A 251 8.37 -20.11 -3.93
C ARG A 251 7.44 -18.95 -4.25
N LEU A 252 6.21 -19.30 -4.64
CA LEU A 252 5.13 -18.30 -4.87
C LEU A 252 4.46 -17.95 -3.54
N ILE A 253 4.32 -16.66 -3.26
CA ILE A 253 3.71 -16.10 -2.05
C ILE A 253 2.67 -15.06 -2.51
N GLY A 254 1.39 -15.32 -2.24
CA GLY A 254 0.30 -14.40 -2.55
C GLY A 254 -0.12 -13.57 -1.33
N MET A 255 -1.04 -12.64 -1.54
CA MET A 255 -1.58 -11.80 -0.45
C MET A 255 -2.20 -12.61 0.70
N ALA A 256 -2.84 -13.76 0.38
CA ALA A 256 -3.43 -14.64 1.38
C ALA A 256 -2.40 -15.31 2.30
N ASP A 257 -1.16 -15.47 1.81
CA ASP A 257 -0.07 -16.11 2.57
C ASP A 257 0.60 -15.16 3.57
N LEU A 258 0.39 -13.84 3.42
CA LEU A 258 1.04 -12.83 4.29
C LEU A 258 0.51 -12.88 5.73
N GLY A 259 -0.68 -13.46 5.96
CA GLY A 259 -1.32 -13.49 7.26
C GLY A 259 -1.85 -12.11 7.70
N ASN A 260 -2.52 -12.09 8.84
CA ASN A 260 -3.06 -10.87 9.43
C ASN A 260 -2.91 -10.92 10.97
N ASP A 261 -1.70 -10.67 11.45
CA ASP A 261 -1.44 -10.50 12.88
C ASP A 261 -1.62 -9.02 13.24
N ALA A 262 -2.78 -8.67 13.80
CA ALA A 262 -3.13 -7.30 14.15
C ALA A 262 -2.15 -6.68 15.15
N ASP A 263 -1.70 -7.42 16.17
CA ASP A 263 -0.77 -6.93 17.18
C ASP A 263 0.61 -6.65 16.56
N LYS A 264 1.09 -7.53 15.68
CA LYS A 264 2.34 -7.33 14.94
C LYS A 264 2.22 -6.11 14.04
N ASN A 265 1.10 -5.94 13.34
CA ASN A 265 0.83 -4.80 12.48
C ASN A 265 0.88 -3.49 13.26
N HIS A 266 0.24 -3.44 14.42
CA HIS A 266 0.25 -2.26 15.29
C HIS A 266 1.64 -1.92 15.81
N ARG A 267 2.41 -2.92 16.27
CA ARG A 267 3.80 -2.71 16.71
C ARG A 267 4.66 -2.18 15.55
N ASN A 268 4.54 -2.76 14.37
CA ASN A 268 5.26 -2.35 13.18
C ASN A 268 4.93 -0.92 12.75
N LEU A 269 3.64 -0.56 12.73
CA LEU A 269 3.21 0.80 12.38
C LEU A 269 3.74 1.84 13.37
N ARG A 270 3.61 1.59 14.68
CA ARG A 270 4.16 2.49 15.70
C ARG A 270 5.67 2.68 15.54
N ARG A 271 6.40 1.60 15.24
CA ARG A 271 7.85 1.67 14.98
C ARG A 271 8.15 2.49 13.74
N LEU A 272 7.44 2.26 12.63
CA LEU A 272 7.64 3.01 11.39
C LEU A 272 7.37 4.50 11.57
N LEU A 273 6.28 4.87 12.27
CA LEU A 273 5.98 6.28 12.57
C LEU A 273 7.05 6.92 13.44
N ALA A 274 7.56 6.20 14.45
CA ALA A 274 8.65 6.69 15.29
C ALA A 274 9.97 6.85 14.50
N ASP A 275 10.30 5.89 13.62
CA ASP A 275 11.47 5.96 12.75
C ASP A 275 11.34 7.10 11.72
N ALA A 276 10.13 7.36 11.20
CA ALA A 276 9.86 8.49 10.33
C ALA A 276 10.00 9.84 11.07
N ALA A 277 9.43 9.96 12.27
CA ALA A 277 9.57 11.15 13.10
C ALA A 277 11.04 11.43 13.50
N ALA A 278 11.87 10.38 13.57
CA ALA A 278 13.31 10.47 13.79
C ALA A 278 14.13 10.70 12.50
N GLY A 279 13.48 10.78 11.33
CA GLY A 279 14.14 10.99 10.04
C GLY A 279 14.87 9.77 9.47
N LYS A 280 14.66 8.57 10.04
CA LYS A 280 15.31 7.33 9.58
C LYS A 280 14.59 6.70 8.37
N VAL A 281 13.28 6.89 8.25
CA VAL A 281 12.46 6.47 7.14
C VAL A 281 11.78 7.70 6.55
N ARG A 282 11.81 7.84 5.22
CA ARG A 282 11.19 8.97 4.53
C ARG A 282 9.92 8.49 3.82
N PRO A 283 8.74 8.89 4.30
CA PRO A 283 7.49 8.66 3.57
C PRO A 283 7.47 9.50 2.29
N PHE A 284 6.87 8.98 1.24
CA PHE A 284 6.79 9.70 -0.04
C PHE A 284 5.33 9.92 -0.45
N VAL A 285 4.85 11.15 -0.24
CA VAL A 285 3.58 11.64 -0.79
C VAL A 285 3.85 12.20 -2.18
N GLY A 286 3.41 11.49 -3.20
CA GLY A 286 3.68 11.85 -4.58
C GLY A 286 2.74 12.92 -5.14
N GLN A 287 1.48 12.89 -4.73
CA GLN A 287 0.48 13.89 -5.10
C GLN A 287 -0.64 13.97 -4.09
N THR A 288 -1.26 15.14 -4.01
CA THR A 288 -2.44 15.40 -3.19
C THR A 288 -3.58 15.95 -4.04
N PHE A 289 -4.82 15.64 -3.62
CA PHE A 289 -6.04 16.20 -4.21
C PHE A 289 -6.97 16.64 -3.08
N PRO A 290 -7.77 17.70 -3.27
CA PRO A 290 -8.87 18.00 -2.37
C PRO A 290 -9.88 16.83 -2.35
N LEU A 291 -10.56 16.61 -1.22
CA LEU A 291 -11.56 15.53 -1.07
C LEU A 291 -12.62 15.58 -2.19
N GLU A 292 -13.09 16.77 -2.54
CA GLU A 292 -14.12 17.01 -3.57
C GLU A 292 -13.65 16.56 -4.96
N ARG A 293 -12.34 16.43 -5.15
CA ARG A 293 -11.69 15.99 -6.39
C ARG A 293 -11.20 14.54 -6.35
N ALA A 294 -11.74 13.71 -5.43
CA ALA A 294 -11.38 12.30 -5.32
C ALA A 294 -11.53 11.52 -6.64
N GLY A 295 -12.50 11.89 -7.49
CA GLY A 295 -12.65 11.32 -8.84
C GLY A 295 -11.44 11.55 -9.74
N GLU A 296 -10.77 12.71 -9.62
CA GLU A 296 -9.56 13.01 -10.38
C GLU A 296 -8.35 12.23 -9.84
N ALA A 297 -8.28 12.01 -8.51
CA ALA A 297 -7.27 11.15 -7.90
C ALA A 297 -7.39 9.71 -8.43
N HIS A 298 -8.62 9.17 -8.50
CA HIS A 298 -8.87 7.87 -9.10
C HIS A 298 -8.47 7.80 -10.57
N ALA A 299 -8.89 8.78 -11.39
CA ALA A 299 -8.52 8.85 -12.79
C ALA A 299 -7.00 8.90 -12.98
N ALA A 300 -6.28 9.68 -12.16
CA ALA A 300 -4.82 9.75 -12.23
C ALA A 300 -4.15 8.40 -11.92
N ILE A 301 -4.69 7.61 -10.98
CA ILE A 301 -4.22 6.26 -10.66
C ILE A 301 -4.51 5.30 -11.82
N GLU A 302 -5.73 5.30 -12.35
CA GLU A 302 -6.16 4.44 -13.46
C GLU A 302 -5.34 4.70 -14.73
N GLU A 303 -5.03 5.96 -15.02
CA GLU A 303 -4.18 6.40 -16.13
C GLU A 303 -2.67 6.22 -15.88
N ARG A 304 -2.27 5.70 -14.71
CA ARG A 304 -0.87 5.48 -14.34
C ARG A 304 -0.01 6.76 -14.29
N ARG A 305 -0.66 7.92 -14.08
CA ARG A 305 0.03 9.22 -13.98
C ARG A 305 0.59 9.49 -12.58
N THR A 306 0.21 8.72 -11.57
CA THR A 306 0.65 8.90 -10.18
C THR A 306 2.03 8.30 -9.92
N VAL A 307 2.74 8.87 -8.95
CA VAL A 307 3.99 8.34 -8.37
C VAL A 307 3.81 8.23 -6.85
N GLY A 308 4.43 7.24 -6.20
CA GLY A 308 4.30 7.09 -4.75
C GLY A 308 2.85 7.08 -4.26
N LYS A 309 2.62 7.65 -3.09
CA LYS A 309 1.30 7.70 -2.45
C LYS A 309 0.45 8.87 -2.96
N THR A 310 -0.83 8.58 -3.22
CA THR A 310 -1.88 9.58 -3.45
C THR A 310 -2.67 9.79 -2.16
N VAL A 311 -2.90 11.06 -1.79
CA VAL A 311 -3.60 11.46 -0.56
C VAL A 311 -4.68 12.47 -0.90
N LEU A 312 -5.86 12.33 -0.28
CA LEU A 312 -6.89 13.35 -0.27
C LEU A 312 -6.69 14.26 0.93
N LEU A 313 -6.72 15.57 0.70
CA LEU A 313 -6.73 16.58 1.75
C LEU A 313 -8.18 16.97 2.04
N VAL A 314 -8.55 16.89 3.30
CA VAL A 314 -9.87 17.29 3.80
C VAL A 314 -9.70 18.64 4.50
N LYS A 315 -10.57 19.60 4.18
CA LYS A 315 -10.53 20.97 4.75
C LYS A 315 -11.30 21.07 6.03
#